data_228113059cde9fd2e61ca45f6c0d315a
#
_entry.id   228113059cde9fd2e61ca45f6c0d315a
#
_cell.length_a   1.000
_cell.length_b   1.000
_cell.length_c   1.000
_cell.angle_alpha   90.00
_cell.angle_beta   90.00
_cell.angle_gamma   90.00
#
_symmetry.space_group_name_H-M   'P 1'
#
loop_
_entity.id
_entity.type
_entity.pdbx_description
1 polymer ?
#
loop_
_entity_poly.entity_id
_entity_poly.type
_entity_poly.pdbx_seq_one_letter_code
_entity_poly.pdbx_strand_id
1 'polypeptide(L)'
;MGYVHTYGLTKSINEIPAETLTKIQEVVEKYKDILRLECDKDEDPVVTDKVIRFNGYGDKGYETFYFSVKELYHFCKTNTKDYDMPVSIILLLLFYYIPEFKLSSDGFWINKAEADEFTKNGKVELYGYWNDALDFMKSQYSLEFKWHLEVSNSGGHEYYCMNILKPDKPKDEKSKTENKVKVNSKDKENSKNKGSIKGPNTVKAIDATEAFDKTEPTETIDPKQELIEATTENKMHDG
;
A
#
# COMPACT_ATOMS: atom_id res chain seq x y z
N MET A 1 -8.25 -16.51 15.65
CA MET A 1 -7.16 -15.74 15.01
C MET A 1 -7.79 -14.80 14.01
N GLY A 2 -7.44 -13.53 13.98
CA GLY A 2 -7.98 -12.60 13.01
C GLY A 2 -7.20 -12.68 11.68
N TYR A 3 -7.87 -12.44 10.57
CA TYR A 3 -7.31 -12.36 9.23
C TYR A 3 -6.61 -11.01 9.03
N VAL A 4 -5.31 -11.02 8.73
CA VAL A 4 -4.44 -9.85 8.75
C VAL A 4 -3.67 -9.68 7.43
N HIS A 5 -3.59 -8.45 6.95
CA HIS A 5 -2.61 -8.02 5.96
C HIS A 5 -1.49 -7.23 6.64
N THR A 6 -0.25 -7.54 6.29
CA THR A 6 0.95 -6.82 6.73
C THR A 6 1.62 -6.20 5.52
N TYR A 7 1.89 -4.91 5.56
CA TYR A 7 2.43 -4.19 4.41
C TYR A 7 3.25 -2.98 4.83
N GLY A 8 3.99 -2.40 3.90
CA GLY A 8 4.80 -1.22 4.18
C GLY A 8 5.88 -0.97 3.14
N LEU A 9 6.80 -0.09 3.48
CA LEU A 9 7.87 0.36 2.60
C LEU A 9 9.23 -0.09 3.13
N THR A 10 10.17 -0.43 2.25
CA THR A 10 11.58 -0.67 2.63
C THR A 10 12.31 0.62 2.97
N LYS A 11 11.81 1.75 2.45
CA LYS A 11 12.23 3.12 2.78
C LYS A 11 11.06 4.06 2.50
N SER A 12 10.98 5.20 3.21
CA SER A 12 9.97 6.22 2.94
C SER A 12 10.10 6.76 1.51
N ILE A 13 8.97 7.13 0.92
CA ILE A 13 8.90 7.77 -0.40
C ILE A 13 8.31 9.17 -0.26
N ASN A 14 8.44 9.99 -1.31
CA ASN A 14 7.92 11.35 -1.25
C ASN A 14 6.41 11.39 -1.41
N GLU A 15 5.87 10.57 -2.33
CA GLU A 15 4.46 10.55 -2.68
C GLU A 15 4.06 9.23 -3.35
N ILE A 16 2.78 8.91 -3.34
CA ILE A 16 2.20 7.86 -4.15
C ILE A 16 2.25 8.32 -5.61
N PRO A 17 2.76 7.53 -6.57
CA PRO A 17 2.76 7.91 -7.98
C PRO A 17 1.36 8.30 -8.48
N ALA A 18 1.26 9.36 -9.28
CA ALA A 18 -0.03 9.91 -9.71
C ALA A 18 -0.92 8.88 -10.43
N GLU A 19 -0.34 8.02 -11.27
CA GLU A 19 -1.08 6.93 -11.92
C GLU A 19 -1.67 5.94 -10.90
N THR A 20 -0.90 5.60 -9.87
CA THR A 20 -1.35 4.71 -8.79
C THR A 20 -2.46 5.36 -7.99
N LEU A 21 -2.29 6.65 -7.64
CA LEU A 21 -3.29 7.43 -6.90
C LEU A 21 -4.63 7.47 -7.63
N THR A 22 -4.62 7.73 -8.94
CA THR A 22 -5.83 7.74 -9.77
C THR A 22 -6.55 6.39 -9.71
N LYS A 23 -5.82 5.27 -9.86
CA LYS A 23 -6.42 3.92 -9.79
C LYS A 23 -6.99 3.61 -8.40
N ILE A 24 -6.32 4.05 -7.34
CA ILE A 24 -6.82 3.90 -5.96
C ILE A 24 -8.12 4.70 -5.76
N GLN A 25 -8.19 5.93 -6.29
CA GLN A 25 -9.40 6.74 -6.24
C GLN A 25 -10.56 6.10 -7.01
N GLU A 26 -10.29 5.49 -8.18
CA GLU A 26 -11.29 4.71 -8.93
C GLU A 26 -11.81 3.51 -8.12
N VAL A 27 -10.94 2.80 -7.40
CA VAL A 27 -11.35 1.70 -6.51
C VAL A 27 -12.20 2.23 -5.37
N VAL A 28 -11.79 3.27 -4.67
CA VAL A 28 -12.55 3.86 -3.56
C VAL A 28 -13.92 4.34 -4.04
N GLU A 29 -14.01 5.03 -5.18
CA GLU A 29 -15.29 5.45 -5.77
C GLU A 29 -16.19 4.26 -6.12
N LYS A 30 -15.64 3.19 -6.68
CA LYS A 30 -16.39 1.96 -6.99
C LYS A 30 -17.03 1.32 -5.75
N TYR A 31 -16.35 1.38 -4.61
CA TYR A 31 -16.80 0.78 -3.35
C TYR A 31 -17.35 1.80 -2.33
N LYS A 32 -17.66 3.03 -2.74
CA LYS A 32 -18.08 4.13 -1.87
C LYS A 32 -19.29 3.82 -1.00
N ASP A 33 -20.18 2.94 -1.45
CA ASP A 33 -21.39 2.57 -0.70
C ASP A 33 -21.08 1.79 0.58
N ILE A 34 -19.91 1.16 0.65
CA ILE A 34 -19.48 0.39 1.82
C ILE A 34 -18.26 0.98 2.54
N LEU A 35 -17.60 2.00 1.98
CA LEU A 35 -16.40 2.59 2.54
C LEU A 35 -16.70 3.90 3.26
N ARG A 36 -16.09 4.09 4.44
CA ARG A 36 -16.07 5.33 5.21
C ARG A 36 -14.68 5.54 5.81
N LEU A 37 -14.45 6.72 6.36
CA LEU A 37 -13.20 7.00 7.07
C LEU A 37 -13.00 6.07 8.28
N GLU A 38 -14.08 5.86 9.06
CA GLU A 38 -14.15 4.95 10.20
C GLU A 38 -15.44 4.14 10.15
N CYS A 39 -15.49 3.00 10.84
CA CYS A 39 -16.65 2.10 10.75
C CYS A 39 -17.95 2.68 11.35
N ASP A 40 -17.86 3.62 12.27
CA ASP A 40 -18.96 4.22 13.01
C ASP A 40 -19.28 5.67 12.59
N LYS A 41 -18.59 6.20 11.57
CA LYS A 41 -18.73 7.57 11.11
C LYS A 41 -19.14 7.61 9.64
N ASP A 42 -20.05 8.50 9.31
CA ASP A 42 -20.45 8.76 7.92
C ASP A 42 -19.57 9.86 7.30
N GLU A 43 -18.26 9.62 7.31
CA GLU A 43 -17.24 10.48 6.73
C GLU A 43 -16.58 9.76 5.55
N ASP A 44 -16.28 10.50 4.48
CA ASP A 44 -15.66 9.95 3.29
C ASP A 44 -14.22 9.44 3.56
N PRO A 45 -13.77 8.40 2.85
CA PRO A 45 -12.38 7.95 2.86
C PRO A 45 -11.39 9.08 2.55
N VAL A 46 -10.22 9.05 3.19
CA VAL A 46 -9.10 9.96 2.85
C VAL A 46 -8.17 9.26 1.87
N VAL A 47 -8.04 9.81 0.66
CA VAL A 47 -7.13 9.33 -0.38
C VAL A 47 -6.34 10.49 -0.96
N THR A 48 -5.09 10.61 -0.54
CA THR A 48 -4.16 11.66 -0.98
C THR A 48 -2.87 11.03 -1.51
N ASP A 49 -2.00 11.84 -2.06
CA ASP A 49 -0.66 11.42 -2.50
C ASP A 49 0.27 11.03 -1.32
N LYS A 50 -0.14 11.25 -0.07
CA LYS A 50 0.63 10.95 1.14
C LYS A 50 0.00 9.87 2.02
N VAL A 51 -1.32 9.80 2.05
CA VAL A 51 -2.08 8.96 2.99
C VAL A 51 -3.30 8.37 2.30
N ILE A 52 -3.56 7.10 2.58
CA ILE A 52 -4.81 6.40 2.29
C ILE A 52 -5.37 5.93 3.63
N ARG A 53 -6.63 6.27 3.92
CA ARG A 53 -7.31 5.86 5.15
C ARG A 53 -8.79 5.64 4.91
N PHE A 54 -9.28 4.46 5.25
CA PHE A 54 -10.69 4.12 5.20
C PHE A 54 -10.99 2.85 6.01
N ASN A 55 -12.26 2.61 6.25
CA ASN A 55 -12.82 1.39 6.84
C ASN A 55 -14.10 0.99 6.11
N GLY A 56 -14.62 -0.19 6.38
CA GLY A 56 -15.99 -0.55 6.00
C GLY A 56 -17.00 0.12 6.96
N TYR A 57 -18.15 0.50 6.44
CA TYR A 57 -19.22 1.13 7.24
C TYR A 57 -20.01 0.09 8.04
N GLY A 58 -20.23 0.35 9.32
CA GLY A 58 -21.00 -0.50 10.21
C GLY A 58 -20.39 -1.91 10.34
N ASP A 59 -21.23 -2.91 10.15
CA ASP A 59 -20.87 -4.34 10.24
C ASP A 59 -19.99 -4.85 9.08
N LYS A 60 -19.80 -4.03 8.04
CA LYS A 60 -18.91 -4.30 6.89
C LYS A 60 -17.46 -3.95 7.15
N GLY A 61 -17.17 -3.25 8.25
CA GLY A 61 -15.84 -2.85 8.67
C GLY A 61 -15.25 -3.69 9.80
N TYR A 62 -13.97 -3.47 10.08
CA TYR A 62 -13.23 -4.00 11.22
C TYR A 62 -12.14 -3.02 11.66
N GLU A 63 -10.85 -3.25 11.37
CA GLU A 63 -9.81 -2.26 11.62
C GLU A 63 -9.69 -1.28 10.44
N THR A 64 -9.40 -0.02 10.74
CA THR A 64 -9.19 1.00 9.70
C THR A 64 -7.95 0.68 8.86
N PHE A 65 -8.12 0.57 7.55
CA PHE A 65 -7.00 0.51 6.63
C PHE A 65 -6.30 1.86 6.60
N TYR A 66 -4.98 1.83 6.83
CA TYR A 66 -4.14 3.02 6.84
C TYR A 66 -2.82 2.76 6.14
N PHE A 67 -2.45 3.60 5.19
CA PHE A 67 -1.13 3.62 4.56
C PHE A 67 -0.58 5.03 4.51
N SER A 68 0.69 5.21 4.86
CA SER A 68 1.42 6.48 4.77
C SER A 68 2.75 6.29 4.05
N VAL A 69 3.11 7.25 3.19
CA VAL A 69 4.39 7.26 2.48
C VAL A 69 5.60 7.45 3.41
N LYS A 70 5.38 7.83 4.66
CA LYS A 70 6.43 8.09 5.66
C LYS A 70 6.67 6.92 6.61
N GLU A 71 5.69 6.07 6.78
CA GLU A 71 5.77 4.94 7.70
C GLU A 71 6.20 3.68 6.97
N LEU A 72 7.08 2.90 7.60
CA LEU A 72 7.69 1.74 6.96
C LEU A 72 6.92 0.44 7.18
N TYR A 73 6.00 0.43 8.14
CA TYR A 73 5.28 -0.77 8.54
C TYR A 73 3.83 -0.46 8.90
N HIS A 74 2.93 -1.25 8.36
CA HIS A 74 1.51 -1.20 8.63
C HIS A 74 0.94 -2.62 8.72
N PHE A 75 -0.19 -2.72 9.39
CA PHE A 75 -1.04 -3.91 9.33
C PHE A 75 -2.51 -3.50 9.37
N CYS A 76 -3.37 -4.37 8.90
CA CYS A 76 -4.82 -4.17 8.96
C CYS A 76 -5.48 -5.54 9.11
N LYS A 77 -6.25 -5.72 10.19
CA LYS A 77 -7.15 -6.86 10.32
C LYS A 77 -8.45 -6.50 9.63
N THR A 78 -8.78 -7.20 8.58
CA THR A 78 -10.04 -7.00 7.85
C THR A 78 -11.09 -8.00 8.28
N ASN A 79 -10.68 -9.11 8.89
CA ASN A 79 -11.53 -10.21 9.31
C ASN A 79 -12.47 -10.70 8.19
N THR A 80 -12.00 -10.66 6.95
CA THR A 80 -12.73 -11.01 5.71
C THR A 80 -14.09 -10.29 5.57
N LYS A 81 -14.19 -9.06 6.09
CA LYS A 81 -15.37 -8.21 5.90
C LYS A 81 -15.42 -7.67 4.46
N ASP A 82 -16.59 -7.19 4.02
CA ASP A 82 -16.80 -6.72 2.63
C ASP A 82 -15.75 -5.70 2.15
N TYR A 83 -15.24 -4.83 3.05
CA TYR A 83 -14.21 -3.85 2.71
C TYR A 83 -12.81 -4.46 2.47
N ASP A 84 -12.62 -5.74 2.78
CA ASP A 84 -11.38 -6.48 2.50
C ASP A 84 -11.09 -6.56 0.99
N MET A 85 -12.14 -6.61 0.17
CA MET A 85 -12.00 -6.59 -1.29
C MET A 85 -11.28 -5.32 -1.79
N PRO A 86 -11.74 -4.08 -1.53
CA PRO A 86 -11.00 -2.88 -1.91
C PRO A 86 -9.64 -2.75 -1.21
N VAL A 87 -9.47 -3.23 0.03
CA VAL A 87 -8.15 -3.30 0.69
C VAL A 87 -7.18 -4.15 -0.14
N SER A 88 -7.57 -5.37 -0.51
CA SER A 88 -6.74 -6.29 -1.30
C SER A 88 -6.37 -5.71 -2.66
N ILE A 89 -7.31 -5.07 -3.37
CA ILE A 89 -7.03 -4.39 -4.66
C ILE A 89 -6.01 -3.26 -4.47
N ILE A 90 -6.19 -2.41 -3.47
CA ILE A 90 -5.30 -1.26 -3.20
C ILE A 90 -3.90 -1.75 -2.81
N LEU A 91 -3.80 -2.81 -2.01
CA LEU A 91 -2.52 -3.43 -1.67
C LEU A 91 -1.79 -3.97 -2.91
N LEU A 92 -2.51 -4.59 -3.86
CA LEU A 92 -1.95 -5.03 -5.14
C LEU A 92 -1.48 -3.86 -6.01
N LEU A 93 -2.25 -2.75 -6.08
CA LEU A 93 -1.84 -1.53 -6.78
C LEU A 93 -0.57 -0.93 -6.19
N LEU A 94 -0.51 -0.76 -4.87
CA LEU A 94 0.68 -0.26 -4.18
C LEU A 94 1.88 -1.18 -4.41
N PHE A 95 1.67 -2.50 -4.31
CA PHE A 95 2.72 -3.49 -4.55
C PHE A 95 3.26 -3.44 -5.98
N TYR A 96 2.40 -3.27 -6.98
CA TYR A 96 2.79 -3.22 -8.38
C TYR A 96 3.58 -1.96 -8.73
N TYR A 97 3.06 -0.78 -8.34
CA TYR A 97 3.59 0.51 -8.80
C TYR A 97 4.71 1.07 -7.93
N ILE A 98 4.80 0.69 -6.64
CA ILE A 98 5.80 1.20 -5.72
C ILE A 98 6.90 0.14 -5.53
N PRO A 99 8.12 0.36 -6.05
CA PRO A 99 9.21 -0.62 -5.94
C PRO A 99 9.56 -0.99 -4.49
N GLU A 100 9.47 -0.03 -3.60
CA GLU A 100 9.78 -0.16 -2.17
C GLU A 100 8.71 -0.91 -1.37
N PHE A 101 7.51 -1.10 -1.92
CA PHE A 101 6.39 -1.69 -1.19
C PHE A 101 6.56 -3.20 -0.99
N LYS A 102 6.27 -3.66 0.22
CA LYS A 102 6.23 -5.06 0.64
C LYS A 102 4.80 -5.42 1.06
N LEU A 103 4.43 -6.66 0.80
CA LEU A 103 3.10 -7.19 1.09
C LEU A 103 3.21 -8.63 1.58
N SER A 104 2.52 -8.93 2.66
CA SER A 104 2.25 -10.27 3.17
C SER A 104 0.82 -10.32 3.69
N SER A 105 0.22 -11.51 3.74
CA SER A 105 -1.14 -11.70 4.23
C SER A 105 -1.33 -13.10 4.81
N ASP A 106 -2.20 -13.22 5.79
CA ASP A 106 -2.65 -14.52 6.27
C ASP A 106 -3.32 -15.34 5.15
N GLY A 107 -3.91 -14.65 4.14
CA GLY A 107 -4.49 -15.27 2.97
C GLY A 107 -3.49 -15.93 2.00
N PHE A 108 -2.20 -15.73 2.22
CA PHE A 108 -1.13 -16.34 1.42
C PHE A 108 -0.63 -17.68 2.01
N TRP A 109 -1.10 -18.03 3.21
CA TRP A 109 -0.80 -19.33 3.80
C TRP A 109 -1.75 -20.39 3.26
N ILE A 110 -1.18 -21.48 2.75
CA ILE A 110 -1.93 -22.59 2.15
C ILE A 110 -1.56 -23.90 2.83
N ASN A 111 -2.40 -24.90 2.68
CA ASN A 111 -2.11 -26.23 3.16
C ASN A 111 -1.29 -27.04 2.16
N LYS A 112 -0.84 -28.24 2.58
CA LYS A 112 -0.03 -29.11 1.72
C LYS A 112 -0.74 -29.52 0.43
N ALA A 113 -2.03 -29.81 0.47
CA ALA A 113 -2.77 -30.24 -0.72
C ALA A 113 -2.86 -29.11 -1.76
N GLU A 114 -3.08 -27.87 -1.32
CA GLU A 114 -3.07 -26.68 -2.16
C GLU A 114 -1.67 -26.41 -2.74
N ALA A 115 -0.61 -26.62 -1.96
CA ALA A 115 0.78 -26.50 -2.41
C ALA A 115 1.14 -27.56 -3.47
N ASP A 116 0.69 -28.80 -3.29
CA ASP A 116 0.88 -29.89 -4.25
C ASP A 116 0.09 -29.58 -5.55
N GLU A 117 -1.13 -29.04 -5.45
CA GLU A 117 -1.95 -28.62 -6.59
C GLU A 117 -1.30 -27.44 -7.37
N PHE A 118 -0.78 -26.45 -6.66
CA PHE A 118 -0.03 -25.33 -7.25
C PHE A 118 1.21 -25.84 -8.00
N THR A 119 1.97 -26.75 -7.39
CA THR A 119 3.18 -27.32 -8.00
C THR A 119 2.86 -28.09 -9.29
N LYS A 120 1.69 -28.75 -9.33
CA LYS A 120 1.26 -29.58 -10.47
C LYS A 120 0.75 -28.75 -11.64
N ASN A 121 -0.04 -27.70 -11.40
CA ASN A 121 -0.77 -27.00 -12.44
C ASN A 121 -0.66 -25.47 -12.39
N GLY A 122 0.09 -24.91 -11.43
CA GLY A 122 0.27 -23.47 -11.26
C GLY A 122 -0.96 -22.75 -10.74
N LYS A 123 -1.99 -23.45 -10.27
CA LYS A 123 -3.19 -22.85 -9.70
C LYS A 123 -3.12 -22.87 -8.18
N VAL A 124 -3.50 -21.78 -7.59
CA VAL A 124 -3.63 -21.63 -6.13
C VAL A 124 -4.98 -20.96 -5.83
N GLU A 125 -5.64 -21.45 -4.79
CA GLU A 125 -6.81 -20.80 -4.22
C GLU A 125 -6.37 -20.15 -2.91
N LEU A 126 -6.43 -18.82 -2.90
CA LEU A 126 -6.02 -18.01 -1.75
C LEU A 126 -7.22 -17.73 -0.85
N TYR A 127 -6.98 -17.60 0.44
CA TYR A 127 -8.03 -17.31 1.39
C TYR A 127 -8.41 -15.82 1.37
N GLY A 128 -9.68 -15.49 1.67
CA GLY A 128 -10.23 -14.13 1.64
C GLY A 128 -10.56 -13.66 0.22
N TYR A 129 -10.40 -12.36 -0.04
CA TYR A 129 -10.75 -11.75 -1.33
C TYR A 129 -9.60 -11.69 -2.34
N TRP A 130 -8.49 -12.40 -2.10
CA TRP A 130 -7.30 -12.29 -2.98
C TRP A 130 -7.56 -12.77 -4.40
N ASN A 131 -8.30 -13.87 -4.59
CA ASN A 131 -8.60 -14.36 -5.94
C ASN A 131 -9.46 -13.34 -6.71
N ASP A 132 -10.50 -12.80 -6.08
CA ASP A 132 -11.37 -11.79 -6.67
C ASP A 132 -10.59 -10.49 -6.97
N ALA A 133 -9.69 -10.08 -6.07
CA ALA A 133 -8.83 -8.93 -6.28
C ALA A 133 -7.84 -9.13 -7.45
N LEU A 134 -7.27 -10.32 -7.60
CA LEU A 134 -6.40 -10.67 -8.73
C LEU A 134 -7.18 -10.67 -10.06
N ASP A 135 -8.38 -11.22 -10.08
CA ASP A 135 -9.26 -11.19 -11.26
C ASP A 135 -9.67 -9.75 -11.61
N PHE A 136 -9.93 -8.93 -10.60
CA PHE A 136 -10.15 -7.50 -10.79
C PHE A 136 -8.93 -6.81 -11.42
N MET A 137 -7.73 -7.04 -10.89
CA MET A 137 -6.49 -6.46 -11.43
C MET A 137 -6.25 -6.87 -12.87
N LYS A 138 -6.50 -8.14 -13.21
CA LYS A 138 -6.40 -8.65 -14.56
C LYS A 138 -7.44 -8.02 -15.50
N SER A 139 -8.70 -7.97 -15.09
CA SER A 139 -9.80 -7.49 -15.94
C SER A 139 -9.79 -5.98 -16.14
N GLN A 140 -9.45 -5.18 -15.11
CA GLN A 140 -9.52 -3.73 -15.17
C GLN A 140 -8.20 -3.09 -15.63
N TYR A 141 -7.07 -3.69 -15.28
CA TYR A 141 -5.75 -3.08 -15.51
C TYR A 141 -4.83 -3.94 -16.36
N SER A 142 -5.27 -5.13 -16.80
CA SER A 142 -4.45 -6.12 -17.55
C SER A 142 -3.17 -6.50 -16.80
N LEU A 143 -3.23 -6.53 -15.45
CA LEU A 143 -2.12 -6.88 -14.60
C LEU A 143 -2.27 -8.31 -14.09
N GLU A 144 -1.32 -9.16 -14.44
CA GLU A 144 -1.23 -10.54 -13.96
C GLU A 144 -0.05 -10.66 -12.99
N PHE A 145 -0.29 -11.22 -11.82
CA PHE A 145 0.74 -11.49 -10.82
C PHE A 145 1.19 -12.93 -10.89
N LYS A 146 2.48 -13.15 -10.65
CA LYS A 146 3.06 -14.48 -10.53
C LYS A 146 3.24 -14.81 -9.05
N TRP A 147 3.27 -16.11 -8.76
CA TRP A 147 3.43 -16.61 -7.42
C TRP A 147 4.65 -17.49 -7.31
N HIS A 148 5.26 -17.48 -6.15
CA HIS A 148 6.33 -18.38 -5.74
C HIS A 148 5.92 -19.06 -4.44
N LEU A 149 5.94 -20.40 -4.46
CA LEU A 149 5.71 -21.20 -3.25
C LEU A 149 6.99 -21.27 -2.42
N GLU A 150 6.91 -20.83 -1.18
CA GLU A 150 7.95 -21.00 -0.19
C GLU A 150 7.53 -22.07 0.82
N VAL A 151 8.42 -23.02 1.08
CA VAL A 151 8.21 -24.07 2.08
C VAL A 151 9.21 -23.85 3.19
N SER A 152 8.74 -23.69 4.41
CA SER A 152 9.56 -23.55 5.60
C SER A 152 9.27 -24.65 6.61
N ASN A 153 10.28 -25.03 7.39
CA ASN A 153 10.15 -26.05 8.45
C ASN A 153 10.41 -25.40 9.80
N SER A 154 9.46 -25.52 10.72
CA SER A 154 9.61 -25.05 12.09
C SER A 154 8.92 -26.00 13.07
N GLY A 155 9.63 -26.38 14.14
CA GLY A 155 9.09 -27.28 15.17
C GLY A 155 8.65 -28.65 14.65
N GLY A 156 9.21 -29.12 13.53
CA GLY A 156 8.85 -30.41 12.91
C GLY A 156 7.59 -30.34 12.03
N HIS A 157 7.08 -29.15 11.76
CA HIS A 157 5.95 -28.90 10.85
C HIS A 157 6.40 -28.15 9.62
N GLU A 158 5.86 -28.52 8.46
CA GLU A 158 6.02 -27.79 7.20
C GLU A 158 4.94 -26.70 7.10
N TYR A 159 5.38 -25.51 6.68
CA TYR A 159 4.53 -24.36 6.42
C TYR A 159 4.67 -23.95 4.95
N TYR A 160 3.56 -23.68 4.30
CA TYR A 160 3.49 -23.35 2.87
C TYR A 160 2.95 -21.94 2.70
N CYS A 161 3.77 -21.04 2.16
CA CYS A 161 3.40 -19.65 1.93
C CYS A 161 3.53 -19.29 0.45
N MET A 162 2.51 -18.65 -0.10
CA MET A 162 2.53 -18.10 -1.44
C MET A 162 3.09 -16.68 -1.42
N ASN A 163 4.23 -16.48 -2.05
CA ASN A 163 4.83 -15.16 -2.22
C ASN A 163 4.43 -14.56 -3.56
N ILE A 164 3.83 -13.37 -3.52
CA ILE A 164 3.47 -12.62 -4.72
C ILE A 164 4.73 -12.02 -5.37
N LEU A 165 4.86 -12.18 -6.68
CA LEU A 165 5.94 -11.59 -7.46
C LEU A 165 5.43 -10.42 -8.28
N LYS A 166 6.22 -9.36 -8.35
CA LYS A 166 5.89 -8.22 -9.23
C LYS A 166 5.87 -8.69 -10.68
N PRO A 167 4.84 -8.31 -11.45
CA PRO A 167 4.86 -8.52 -12.90
C PRO A 167 6.05 -7.82 -13.53
N ASP A 168 6.60 -8.41 -14.59
CA ASP A 168 7.60 -7.74 -15.39
C ASP A 168 6.99 -6.44 -15.95
N LYS A 169 7.61 -5.28 -15.67
CA LYS A 169 7.13 -4.02 -16.26
C LYS A 169 7.16 -4.14 -17.79
N PRO A 170 6.13 -3.66 -18.50
CA PRO A 170 6.17 -3.58 -19.95
C PRO A 170 7.46 -2.84 -20.33
N LYS A 171 8.26 -3.43 -21.21
CA LYS A 171 9.42 -2.75 -21.77
C LYS A 171 8.88 -1.53 -22.53
N ASP A 172 9.23 -0.33 -22.06
CA ASP A 172 8.82 0.94 -22.67
C ASP A 172 9.09 0.87 -24.19
N GLU A 173 8.05 0.86 -25.02
CA GLU A 173 8.15 0.95 -26.49
C GLU A 173 8.67 2.31 -26.99
N LYS A 174 9.17 3.18 -26.11
CA LYS A 174 9.62 4.54 -26.42
C LYS A 174 11.05 4.65 -26.97
N SER A 175 11.73 3.58 -27.38
CA SER A 175 13.08 3.70 -27.95
C SER A 175 13.16 3.56 -29.48
N LYS A 176 12.06 3.63 -30.22
CA LYS A 176 12.09 3.46 -31.68
C LYS A 176 11.83 4.71 -32.53
N THR A 177 11.79 5.92 -31.96
CA THR A 177 11.44 7.12 -32.77
C THR A 177 12.51 8.21 -32.82
N GLU A 178 13.76 7.94 -32.44
CA GLU A 178 14.84 8.91 -32.60
C GLU A 178 15.98 8.41 -33.51
N ASN A 179 15.65 7.96 -34.72
CA ASN A 179 16.68 7.80 -35.74
C ASN A 179 16.04 7.93 -37.12
N LYS A 180 15.73 9.17 -37.54
CA LYS A 180 15.72 9.59 -38.95
C LYS A 180 15.27 11.05 -39.07
N VAL A 181 16.15 11.99 -38.84
CA VAL A 181 16.24 13.23 -39.61
C VAL A 181 17.68 13.71 -39.54
N LYS A 182 18.55 13.18 -40.42
CA LYS A 182 19.70 13.92 -40.85
C LYS A 182 19.23 14.80 -41.99
N VAL A 183 18.96 16.05 -41.71
CA VAL A 183 18.85 17.05 -42.77
C VAL A 183 20.18 17.79 -42.82
N ASN A 184 20.87 17.58 -43.96
CA ASN A 184 21.96 18.43 -44.39
C ASN A 184 21.44 19.86 -44.62
N SER A 185 22.05 20.83 -43.97
CA SER A 185 22.13 22.19 -44.51
C SER A 185 23.44 22.84 -44.02
N LYS A 186 24.41 22.85 -44.91
CA LYS A 186 25.45 23.90 -44.97
C LYS A 186 24.76 25.12 -45.54
N ASP A 187 24.94 26.25 -44.88
CA ASP A 187 25.24 27.57 -45.45
C ASP A 187 25.25 28.59 -44.31
N LYS A 188 26.40 29.06 -44.08
CA LYS A 188 27.03 30.38 -44.14
C LYS A 188 26.23 31.60 -43.65
N GLU A 189 26.97 32.31 -42.83
CA GLU A 189 27.19 33.76 -42.73
C GLU A 189 26.53 34.55 -41.58
N ASN A 190 27.43 34.92 -40.69
CA ASN A 190 27.75 36.33 -40.31
C ASN A 190 26.60 37.24 -39.86
N SER A 191 26.54 37.56 -38.60
CA SER A 191 26.52 38.99 -38.22
C SER A 191 26.70 39.24 -36.72
N LYS A 192 27.62 40.12 -36.42
CA LYS A 192 27.87 40.70 -35.09
C LYS A 192 26.66 41.53 -34.65
N ASN A 193 26.26 41.44 -33.41
CA ASN A 193 25.92 42.67 -32.70
C ASN A 193 26.04 42.51 -31.18
N LYS A 194 26.71 43.47 -30.58
CA LYS A 194 26.93 43.71 -29.17
C LYS A 194 25.66 44.30 -28.54
N GLY A 195 25.32 43.89 -27.34
CA GLY A 195 24.31 44.54 -26.51
C GLY A 195 24.45 44.10 -25.06
N SER A 196 25.27 44.84 -24.33
CA SER A 196 25.42 44.75 -22.87
C SER A 196 24.23 45.45 -22.20
N ILE A 197 23.53 44.82 -21.27
CA ILE A 197 22.78 45.52 -20.20
C ILE A 197 23.00 44.78 -18.90
N LYS A 198 23.56 45.55 -17.94
CA LYS A 198 23.73 45.24 -16.54
C LYS A 198 22.43 45.39 -15.76
N GLY A 199 22.31 44.65 -14.67
CA GLY A 199 21.64 45.15 -13.48
C GLY A 199 21.01 44.05 -12.64
N PRO A 200 21.23 44.08 -11.33
CA PRO A 200 20.98 42.95 -10.42
C PRO A 200 19.65 43.15 -9.67
N ASN A 201 19.03 42.05 -9.29
CA ASN A 201 18.12 42.07 -8.14
C ASN A 201 18.29 40.82 -7.29
N THR A 202 19.00 41.06 -6.22
CA THR A 202 19.07 40.24 -5.00
C THR A 202 17.70 40.27 -4.31
N VAL A 203 17.09 39.13 -4.11
CA VAL A 203 15.98 38.99 -3.16
C VAL A 203 16.46 38.11 -2.03
N LYS A 204 16.40 38.69 -0.82
CA LYS A 204 16.85 38.18 0.47
C LYS A 204 16.08 36.91 0.86
N ALA A 205 16.82 35.93 1.37
CA ALA A 205 16.33 34.83 2.18
C ALA A 205 15.68 35.40 3.47
N ILE A 206 14.51 34.93 3.80
CA ILE A 206 13.87 35.13 5.09
C ILE A 206 14.04 33.82 5.86
N ASP A 207 14.87 33.93 6.90
CA ASP A 207 15.09 32.93 7.93
C ASP A 207 13.86 32.95 8.88
N ALA A 208 13.19 31.83 9.02
CA ALA A 208 12.13 31.64 10.01
C ALA A 208 12.44 30.37 10.80
N THR A 209 13.37 30.53 11.73
CA THR A 209 13.48 29.66 12.91
C THR A 209 12.44 30.15 13.92
N GLU A 210 11.35 29.43 14.09
CA GLU A 210 10.52 29.51 15.31
C GLU A 210 10.40 28.13 15.95
N ALA A 211 10.71 28.20 17.25
CA ALA A 211 10.81 27.14 18.22
C ALA A 211 9.50 26.37 18.39
N PHE A 212 9.58 25.04 18.40
CA PHE A 212 8.52 24.20 18.93
C PHE A 212 8.89 23.77 20.35
N ASP A 213 8.01 24.17 21.23
CA ASP A 213 7.98 23.98 22.68
C ASP A 213 7.93 22.49 23.05
N LYS A 214 8.67 22.15 24.10
CA LYS A 214 8.74 20.82 24.70
C LYS A 214 7.47 20.59 25.54
N THR A 215 6.65 19.64 25.15
CA THR A 215 5.70 19.01 26.06
C THR A 215 6.23 17.64 26.49
N GLU A 216 6.22 17.43 27.79
CA GLU A 216 6.74 16.29 28.54
C GLU A 216 6.05 14.96 28.18
N PRO A 217 6.73 13.81 28.38
CA PRO A 217 6.15 12.49 28.09
C PRO A 217 5.15 12.08 29.16
N THR A 218 3.94 11.73 28.74
CA THR A 218 2.93 11.07 29.56
C THR A 218 3.38 9.64 29.93
N GLU A 219 3.18 9.32 31.19
CA GLU A 219 3.53 8.07 31.87
C GLU A 219 3.03 6.84 31.11
N THR A 220 3.93 5.90 30.90
CA THR A 220 3.62 4.55 30.42
C THR A 220 3.00 3.73 31.54
N ILE A 221 1.73 3.37 31.39
CA ILE A 221 1.04 2.43 32.29
C ILE A 221 1.51 1.01 31.93
N ASP A 222 2.05 0.30 32.93
CA ASP A 222 2.53 -1.07 32.85
C ASP A 222 1.34 -2.04 32.65
N PRO A 223 1.28 -2.84 31.57
CA PRO A 223 0.15 -3.73 31.26
C PRO A 223 -0.02 -4.91 32.23
N LYS A 224 0.79 -5.01 33.28
CA LYS A 224 0.66 -6.06 34.31
C LYS A 224 -0.29 -5.72 35.45
N GLN A 225 -0.78 -4.50 35.57
CA GLN A 225 -1.71 -4.12 36.66
C GLN A 225 -3.19 -4.37 36.33
N GLU A 226 -3.58 -4.44 35.06
CA GLU A 226 -5.00 -4.69 34.70
C GLU A 226 -5.48 -6.15 34.88
N LEU A 227 -4.54 -7.11 35.07
CA LEU A 227 -4.91 -8.53 35.20
C LEU A 227 -5.29 -8.92 36.64
N ILE A 228 -5.10 -8.07 37.63
CA ILE A 228 -5.35 -8.41 39.05
C ILE A 228 -6.75 -7.95 39.51
N GLU A 229 -7.33 -6.93 38.90
CA GLU A 229 -8.67 -6.45 39.29
C GLU A 229 -9.83 -7.23 38.69
N ALA A 230 -9.66 -7.87 37.51
CA ALA A 230 -10.71 -8.66 36.85
C ALA A 230 -10.98 -10.03 37.50
N THR A 231 -10.15 -10.49 38.42
CA THR A 231 -10.30 -11.82 39.09
C THR A 231 -10.98 -11.74 40.44
N THR A 232 -11.25 -10.54 40.98
CA THR A 232 -11.83 -10.38 42.31
C THR A 232 -13.35 -10.14 42.32
N GLU A 233 -13.97 -9.77 41.19
CA GLU A 233 -15.41 -9.51 41.10
C GLU A 233 -16.29 -10.75 40.80
N ASN A 234 -15.72 -11.89 40.43
CA ASN A 234 -16.49 -13.10 40.07
C ASN A 234 -16.69 -14.13 41.21
N LYS A 235 -16.52 -13.72 42.47
CA LYS A 235 -16.68 -14.62 43.64
C LYS A 235 -17.78 -14.25 44.62
N MET A 236 -18.69 -13.36 44.30
CA MET A 236 -19.79 -12.97 45.21
C MET A 236 -21.20 -13.07 44.61
N HIS A 237 -21.50 -14.08 43.80
CA HIS A 237 -22.90 -14.39 43.48
C HIS A 237 -23.04 -15.90 43.28
N ASP A 238 -22.89 -16.66 44.37
CA ASP A 238 -23.57 -17.96 44.60
C ASP A 238 -23.64 -18.19 46.11
N GLY A 239 -24.79 -17.85 46.68
CA GLY A 239 -25.18 -18.05 48.04
C GLY A 239 -26.71 -17.90 48.19
#